data_ac3fe68908f7fcb6693c20f8b31efc31
#
_entry.id   ac3fe68908f7fcb6693c20f8b31efc31
#
_cell.length_a   1.000
_cell.length_b   1.000
_cell.length_c   1.000
_cell.angle_alpha   90.00
_cell.angle_beta   90.00
_cell.angle_gamma   90.00
#
_symmetry.space_group_name_H-M   'P 1'
#
loop_
_entity.id
_entity.type
_entity.pdbx_description
1 polymer ?
#
loop_
_entity_poly.entity_id
_entity_poly.type
_entity_poly.pdbx_seq_one_letter_code
_entity_poly.pdbx_strand_id
1 'polypeptide(L)'
;MTDSDCVLCAGREMDGVLLVTEVWSNEFWRLTTTTVGEIAGYSYLSTHRHIEDISALDGDEQESFGAVVWRTTSAIKEATGADHVYVYVMGDGIDHLHLHLAPWRGPTSPLVDDPIKGLVTR
;
A
#
# COMPACT_ATOMS: atom_id res chain seq x y z
N MET A 1 14.17 -4.26 -13.10
CA MET A 1 14.74 -3.56 -11.93
C MET A 1 15.41 -4.57 -11.01
N THR A 2 16.61 -4.30 -10.55
CA THR A 2 17.32 -5.15 -9.60
C THR A 2 17.06 -4.65 -8.18
N ASP A 3 17.40 -5.46 -7.17
CA ASP A 3 17.23 -5.08 -5.77
C ASP A 3 17.98 -3.78 -5.44
N SER A 4 19.17 -3.59 -6.01
CA SER A 4 19.97 -2.40 -5.75
C SER A 4 19.37 -1.12 -6.34
N ASP A 5 18.51 -1.25 -7.34
CA ASP A 5 17.84 -0.11 -7.98
C ASP A 5 16.42 0.11 -7.46
N CYS A 6 15.93 -0.79 -6.61
CA CYS A 6 14.56 -0.76 -6.14
C CYS A 6 14.40 0.24 -4.99
N VAL A 7 13.54 1.24 -5.18
CA VAL A 7 13.27 2.25 -4.14
C VAL A 7 12.60 1.66 -2.91
N LEU A 8 11.84 0.58 -3.05
CA LEU A 8 11.20 -0.08 -1.91
C LEU A 8 12.18 -0.98 -1.15
N CYS A 9 13.19 -1.55 -1.81
CA CYS A 9 14.24 -2.30 -1.14
C CYS A 9 15.13 -1.39 -0.28
N ALA A 10 15.25 -0.12 -0.63
CA ALA A 10 16.00 0.86 0.16
C ALA A 10 15.29 1.18 1.49
N GLY A 11 13.99 0.86 1.60
CA GLY A 11 13.25 1.02 2.84
C GLY A 11 13.13 2.47 3.28
N ARG A 12 13.32 2.70 4.57
CA ARG A 12 13.11 4.01 5.20
C ARG A 12 13.94 5.14 4.60
N GLU A 13 15.08 4.84 4.00
CA GLU A 13 15.93 5.84 3.36
C GLU A 13 15.21 6.58 2.24
N MET A 14 14.26 5.93 1.59
CA MET A 14 13.53 6.49 0.47
C MET A 14 12.17 7.08 0.84
N ASP A 15 11.75 6.99 2.10
CA ASP A 15 10.43 7.46 2.52
C ASP A 15 10.20 8.94 2.22
N GLY A 16 11.20 9.77 2.45
CA GLY A 16 11.10 11.21 2.16
C GLY A 16 10.94 11.49 0.66
N VAL A 17 11.62 10.73 -0.18
CA VAL A 17 11.52 10.85 -1.64
C VAL A 17 10.16 10.36 -2.13
N LEU A 18 9.66 9.26 -1.56
CA LEU A 18 8.37 8.68 -1.93
C LEU A 18 7.18 9.40 -1.27
N LEU A 19 7.46 10.35 -0.38
CA LEU A 19 6.44 11.12 0.35
C LEU A 19 5.52 10.21 1.17
N VAL A 20 6.13 9.26 1.88
CA VAL A 20 5.41 8.32 2.75
C VAL A 20 6.07 8.29 4.13
N THR A 21 5.32 7.79 5.11
CA THR A 21 5.85 7.50 6.43
C THR A 21 5.44 6.09 6.85
N GLU A 22 6.34 5.38 7.50
CA GLU A 22 6.03 4.04 7.99
C GLU A 22 5.13 4.14 9.22
N VAL A 23 4.03 3.39 9.20
CA VAL A 23 3.10 3.35 10.33
C VAL A 23 3.08 2.00 11.02
N TRP A 24 3.55 0.95 10.34
CA TRP A 24 3.63 -0.39 10.91
C TRP A 24 4.55 -1.27 10.07
N SER A 25 5.20 -2.23 10.72
CA SER A 25 5.94 -3.28 10.01
C SER A 25 6.03 -4.52 10.90
N ASN A 26 6.29 -5.66 10.25
CA ASN A 26 6.65 -6.88 10.93
C ASN A 26 7.80 -7.56 10.18
N GLU A 27 8.00 -8.85 10.39
CA GLU A 27 9.09 -9.59 9.77
C GLU A 27 9.02 -9.60 8.23
N PHE A 28 7.80 -9.60 7.66
CA PHE A 28 7.61 -9.78 6.22
C PHE A 28 7.06 -8.55 5.52
N TRP A 29 6.34 -7.69 6.22
CA TRP A 29 5.51 -6.63 5.65
C TRP A 29 5.82 -5.27 6.23
N ARG A 30 5.59 -4.26 5.42
CA ARG A 30 5.75 -2.87 5.81
C ARG A 30 4.55 -2.06 5.31
N LEU A 31 3.93 -1.29 6.19
CA LEU A 31 2.82 -0.40 5.85
C LEU A 31 3.28 1.05 5.93
N THR A 32 3.15 1.77 4.82
CA THR A 32 3.46 3.19 4.76
C THR A 32 2.22 3.97 4.34
N THR A 33 2.12 5.21 4.80
CA THR A 33 1.00 6.10 4.49
C THR A 33 1.55 7.35 3.82
N THR A 34 0.83 7.86 2.83
CA THR A 34 1.23 9.10 2.15
C THR A 34 1.22 10.28 3.11
N THR A 35 2.23 11.14 2.97
CA THR A 35 2.31 12.38 3.75
C THR A 35 1.67 13.56 3.01
N VAL A 36 1.37 13.38 1.74
CA VAL A 36 0.76 14.39 0.87
C VAL A 36 -0.31 13.75 0.00
N GLY A 37 -1.10 14.56 -0.67
CA GLY A 37 -2.14 14.10 -1.60
C GLY A 37 -3.54 14.37 -1.08
N GLU A 38 -4.52 14.11 -1.94
CA GLU A 38 -5.92 14.42 -1.66
C GLU A 38 -6.64 13.38 -0.82
N ILE A 39 -6.11 12.15 -0.78
CA ILE A 39 -6.75 11.04 -0.09
C ILE A 39 -6.02 10.77 1.21
N ALA A 40 -6.55 11.33 2.31
CA ALA A 40 -5.96 11.11 3.63
C ALA A 40 -6.05 9.63 4.01
N GLY A 41 -4.93 9.06 4.43
CA GLY A 41 -4.87 7.65 4.81
C GLY A 41 -4.56 6.69 3.68
N TYR A 42 -4.34 7.19 2.46
CA TYR A 42 -3.91 6.34 1.35
C TYR A 42 -2.57 5.69 1.71
N SER A 43 -2.51 4.38 1.63
CA SER A 43 -1.39 3.62 2.17
C SER A 43 -0.90 2.57 1.19
N TYR A 44 0.32 2.08 1.46
CA TYR A 44 0.93 1.01 0.67
C TYR A 44 1.39 -0.09 1.61
N LEU A 45 1.05 -1.33 1.26
CA LEU A 45 1.53 -2.51 1.96
C LEU A 45 2.52 -3.22 1.06
N SER A 46 3.78 -3.29 1.48
CA SER A 46 4.84 -3.89 0.69
C SER A 46 5.55 -5.00 1.45
N THR A 47 6.17 -5.91 0.71
CA THR A 47 7.04 -6.93 1.29
C THR A 47 8.42 -6.36 1.52
N HIS A 48 9.13 -6.87 2.53
CA HIS A 48 10.55 -6.55 2.68
C HIS A 48 11.38 -7.22 1.59
N ARG A 49 11.03 -8.46 1.25
CA ARG A 49 11.70 -9.23 0.22
C ARG A 49 11.35 -8.68 -1.17
N HIS A 50 12.34 -8.59 -2.04
CA HIS A 50 12.11 -8.12 -3.40
C HIS A 50 11.43 -9.21 -4.23
N ILE A 51 10.11 -9.09 -4.37
CA ILE A 51 9.30 -9.89 -5.28
C ILE A 51 8.42 -8.94 -6.06
N GLU A 52 7.97 -9.35 -7.23
CA GLU A 52 7.22 -8.46 -8.12
C GLU A 52 5.73 -8.74 -8.15
N ASP A 53 5.32 -9.92 -7.67
CA ASP A 53 3.95 -10.42 -7.87
C ASP A 53 3.49 -11.22 -6.66
N ILE A 54 2.18 -11.19 -6.40
CA ILE A 54 1.55 -11.95 -5.32
C ILE A 54 1.89 -13.45 -5.43
N SER A 55 1.97 -13.98 -6.64
CA SER A 55 2.28 -15.39 -6.84
C SER A 55 3.68 -15.79 -6.38
N ALA A 56 4.55 -14.81 -6.14
CA ALA A 56 5.90 -15.05 -5.63
C ALA A 56 6.00 -15.07 -4.10
N LEU A 57 4.91 -14.80 -3.40
CA LEU A 57 4.87 -14.94 -1.94
C LEU A 57 5.17 -16.39 -1.55
N ASP A 58 5.87 -16.58 -0.42
CA ASP A 58 6.32 -17.90 -0.02
C ASP A 58 6.34 -18.05 1.51
N GLY A 59 6.18 -19.29 1.99
CA GLY A 59 6.29 -19.63 3.40
C GLY A 59 5.34 -18.83 4.28
N ASP A 60 5.85 -18.36 5.41
CA ASP A 60 5.07 -17.59 6.38
C ASP A 60 4.61 -16.24 5.82
N GLU A 61 5.36 -15.68 4.88
CA GLU A 61 4.96 -14.47 4.15
C GLU A 61 3.65 -14.71 3.40
N GLN A 62 3.55 -15.82 2.69
CA GLN A 62 2.35 -16.23 1.97
C GLN A 62 1.20 -16.54 2.93
N GLU A 63 1.47 -17.29 3.99
CA GLU A 63 0.44 -17.71 4.95
C GLU A 63 -0.14 -16.54 5.71
N SER A 64 0.66 -15.51 5.99
CA SER A 64 0.20 -14.33 6.73
C SER A 64 -0.52 -13.30 5.88
N PHE A 65 -0.52 -13.46 4.56
CA PHE A 65 -1.00 -12.44 3.62
C PHE A 65 -2.43 -11.98 3.92
N GLY A 66 -3.37 -12.90 4.02
CA GLY A 66 -4.77 -12.56 4.28
C GLY A 66 -4.97 -11.84 5.61
N ALA A 67 -4.32 -12.32 6.66
CA ALA A 67 -4.42 -11.71 7.98
C ALA A 67 -3.84 -10.29 8.00
N VAL A 68 -2.72 -10.08 7.32
CA VAL A 68 -2.08 -8.77 7.24
C VAL A 68 -2.93 -7.78 6.43
N VAL A 69 -3.47 -8.21 5.31
CA VAL A 69 -4.36 -7.37 4.49
C VAL A 69 -5.60 -6.99 5.29
N TRP A 70 -6.21 -7.95 5.97
CA TRP A 70 -7.37 -7.69 6.82
C TRP A 70 -7.04 -6.69 7.94
N ARG A 71 -5.94 -6.91 8.63
CA ARG A 71 -5.52 -6.06 9.75
C ARG A 71 -5.24 -4.62 9.31
N THR A 72 -4.50 -4.45 8.23
CA THR A 72 -4.12 -3.12 7.75
C THR A 72 -5.31 -2.36 7.18
N THR A 73 -6.17 -3.03 6.41
CA THR A 73 -7.38 -2.39 5.88
C THR A 73 -8.36 -2.03 6.99
N SER A 74 -8.50 -2.88 8.00
CA SER A 74 -9.37 -2.61 9.15
C SER A 74 -8.87 -1.39 9.94
N ALA A 75 -7.56 -1.31 10.16
CA ALA A 75 -6.95 -0.18 10.86
C ALA A 75 -7.12 1.12 10.09
N ILE A 76 -6.94 1.10 8.78
CA ILE A 76 -7.12 2.27 7.92
C ILE A 76 -8.58 2.72 7.94
N LYS A 77 -9.51 1.78 7.82
CA LYS A 77 -10.93 2.09 7.86
C LYS A 77 -11.33 2.77 9.16
N GLU A 78 -10.86 2.24 10.29
CA GLU A 78 -11.15 2.80 11.60
C GLU A 78 -10.52 4.20 11.75
N ALA A 79 -9.27 4.34 11.39
CA ALA A 79 -8.54 5.60 11.54
C ALA A 79 -9.09 6.73 10.65
N THR A 80 -9.59 6.40 9.47
CA THR A 80 -10.04 7.40 8.50
C THR A 80 -11.55 7.63 8.49
N GLY A 81 -12.31 6.74 9.10
CA GLY A 81 -13.77 6.78 9.01
C GLY A 81 -14.30 6.41 7.64
N ALA A 82 -13.50 5.74 6.83
CA ALA A 82 -13.90 5.38 5.47
C ALA A 82 -15.03 4.35 5.44
N ASP A 83 -15.87 4.43 4.42
CA ASP A 83 -16.92 3.43 4.19
C ASP A 83 -16.33 2.12 3.68
N HIS A 84 -15.31 2.24 2.84
CA HIS A 84 -14.60 1.10 2.25
C HIS A 84 -13.11 1.40 2.15
N VAL A 85 -12.30 0.34 2.11
CA VAL A 85 -10.88 0.44 1.75
C VAL A 85 -10.68 -0.44 0.52
N TYR A 86 -10.36 0.18 -0.60
CA TYR A 86 -10.09 -0.55 -1.83
C TYR A 86 -8.64 -1.04 -1.82
N VAL A 87 -8.45 -2.29 -2.24
CA VAL A 87 -7.14 -2.93 -2.29
C VAL A 87 -6.85 -3.32 -3.73
N TYR A 88 -5.72 -2.88 -4.26
CA TYR A 88 -5.35 -3.25 -5.62
C TYR A 88 -3.83 -3.26 -5.80
N VAL A 89 -3.38 -3.97 -6.84
CA VAL A 89 -1.97 -4.07 -7.20
C VAL A 89 -1.84 -3.65 -8.66
N MET A 90 -1.04 -2.64 -8.93
CA MET A 90 -0.85 -2.16 -10.30
C MET A 90 0.53 -2.47 -10.86
N GLY A 91 1.55 -2.37 -10.06
CA GLY A 91 2.91 -2.72 -10.48
C GLY A 91 3.60 -1.76 -11.42
N ASP A 92 2.93 -0.69 -11.84
CA ASP A 92 3.51 0.27 -12.77
C ASP A 92 4.60 1.11 -12.09
N GLY A 93 5.77 1.14 -12.71
CA GLY A 93 6.87 1.99 -12.30
C GLY A 93 7.75 1.44 -11.19
N ILE A 94 7.24 0.58 -10.33
CA ILE A 94 8.01 -0.03 -9.25
C ILE A 94 7.79 -1.54 -9.27
N ASP A 95 8.81 -2.28 -9.67
CA ASP A 95 8.77 -3.74 -9.79
C ASP A 95 9.06 -4.44 -8.45
N HIS A 96 8.35 -4.03 -7.42
CA HIS A 96 8.42 -4.59 -6.09
C HIS A 96 6.99 -4.62 -5.57
N LEU A 97 6.53 -5.78 -5.11
CA LEU A 97 5.15 -5.95 -4.70
C LEU A 97 4.74 -4.91 -3.66
N HIS A 98 3.74 -4.14 -4.01
CA HIS A 98 3.10 -3.20 -3.09
C HIS A 98 1.62 -3.12 -3.42
N LEU A 99 0.80 -3.30 -2.37
CA LEU A 99 -0.64 -3.18 -2.48
C LEU A 99 -1.01 -1.73 -2.16
N HIS A 100 -1.89 -1.18 -2.98
CA HIS A 100 -2.50 0.13 -2.68
C HIS A 100 -3.72 -0.11 -1.80
N LEU A 101 -3.80 0.61 -0.70
CA LEU A 101 -4.91 0.56 0.24
C LEU A 101 -5.55 1.95 0.27
N ALA A 102 -6.70 2.09 -0.39
CA ALA A 102 -7.30 3.39 -0.65
C ALA A 102 -8.61 3.56 0.12
N PRO A 103 -8.64 4.39 1.17
CA PRO A 103 -9.87 4.67 1.87
C PRO A 103 -10.82 5.52 1.02
N TRP A 104 -12.09 5.13 0.99
CA TRP A 104 -13.13 5.84 0.26
C TRP A 104 -14.25 6.23 1.22
N ARG A 105 -14.62 7.51 1.21
CA ARG A 105 -15.58 8.07 2.17
C ARG A 105 -16.91 8.45 1.54
N GLY A 106 -17.28 7.78 0.46
CA GLY A 106 -18.55 8.05 -0.22
C GLY A 106 -18.47 9.21 -1.21
N PRO A 107 -19.63 9.73 -1.65
CA PRO A 107 -19.69 10.67 -2.76
C PRO A 107 -18.94 11.98 -2.57
N THR A 108 -18.57 12.33 -1.34
CA THR A 108 -17.80 13.55 -1.05
C THR A 108 -16.29 13.30 -1.00
N SER A 109 -15.87 12.06 -1.17
CA SER A 109 -14.46 11.68 -1.21
C SER A 109 -13.80 12.20 -2.49
N PRO A 110 -12.46 12.42 -2.50
CA PRO A 110 -11.73 12.67 -3.75
C PRO A 110 -11.86 11.57 -4.81
N LEU A 111 -12.42 10.40 -4.45
CA LEU A 111 -12.68 9.29 -5.38
C LEU A 111 -14.17 9.24 -5.77
N VAL A 112 -14.82 10.38 -5.92
CA VAL A 112 -16.30 10.52 -5.93
C VAL A 112 -17.02 9.74 -7.03
N ASP A 113 -16.53 9.81 -8.27
CA ASP A 113 -17.25 9.25 -9.41
C ASP A 113 -16.95 7.77 -9.62
N ASP A 114 -15.69 7.41 -9.44
CA ASP A 114 -15.20 6.06 -9.71
C ASP A 114 -13.91 5.86 -8.92
N PRO A 115 -13.95 5.06 -7.85
CA PRO A 115 -12.76 4.82 -7.03
C PRO A 115 -11.58 4.28 -7.83
N ILE A 116 -11.83 3.39 -8.78
CA ILE A 116 -10.77 2.83 -9.63
C ILE A 116 -10.16 3.91 -10.51
N LYS A 117 -10.99 4.75 -11.12
CA LYS A 117 -10.52 5.85 -11.94
C LYS A 117 -9.67 6.83 -11.14
N GLY A 118 -10.12 7.17 -9.93
CA GLY A 118 -9.38 8.05 -9.04
C GLY A 118 -8.02 7.48 -8.66
N LEU A 119 -7.94 6.17 -8.45
CA LEU A 119 -6.70 5.48 -8.13
C LEU A 119 -5.73 5.48 -9.32
N VAL A 120 -6.25 5.26 -10.53
CA VAL A 120 -5.42 5.19 -11.74
C VAL A 120 -4.78 6.54 -12.07
N THR A 121 -5.47 7.63 -11.76
CA THR A 121 -4.96 8.99 -12.07
C THR A 121 -3.95 9.51 -11.04
N ARG A 122 -3.73 8.78 -9.98
CA ARG A 122 -2.74 9.17 -8.98
C ARG A 122 -1.33 8.65 -9.36
#